data_8f67c5e68f3f7c312b6efe2a7c0dc9bf
#
_entry.id   8f67c5e68f3f7c312b6efe2a7c0dc9bf
#
_cell.length_a   1.000
_cell.length_b   1.000
_cell.length_c   1.000
_cell.angle_alpha   90.00
_cell.angle_beta   90.00
_cell.angle_gamma   90.00
#
_symmetry.space_group_name_H-M   'P 1'
#
loop_
_entity.id
_entity.type
_entity.pdbx_description
1 polymer ?
#
loop_
_entity_poly.entity_id
_entity_poly.type
_entity_poly.pdbx_seq_one_letter_code
_entity_poly.pdbx_strand_id
1 'polypeptide(L)' 'MQQYDVTGMTCAACSARVEKAVSKVPGVTSCSVNLLTNSMGVEGTASSSDIIAAVTNAGYGLSLIHI' A
#
# COMPACT_ATOMS: atom_id res chain seq x y z
N MET A 1 -9.16 -6.76 -6.73
CA MET A 1 -8.37 -6.31 -5.57
C MET A 1 -6.95 -6.83 -5.68
N GLN A 2 -5.98 -5.96 -5.52
CA GLN A 2 -4.57 -6.34 -5.50
C GLN A 2 -4.06 -6.33 -4.06
N GLN A 3 -3.23 -7.31 -3.73
CA GLN A 3 -2.64 -7.40 -2.42
C GLN A 3 -1.13 -7.21 -2.50
N TYR A 4 -0.59 -6.53 -1.50
CA TYR A 4 0.82 -6.20 -1.42
C TYR A 4 1.35 -6.54 -0.05
N ASP A 5 2.62 -6.94 -0.01
CA ASP A 5 3.35 -7.13 1.23
C ASP A 5 4.14 -5.85 1.52
N VAL A 6 3.91 -5.26 2.68
CA VAL A 6 4.50 -3.98 3.05
C VAL A 6 5.55 -4.18 4.11
N THR A 7 6.75 -3.64 3.89
CA THR A 7 7.84 -3.71 4.86
C THR A 7 8.13 -2.34 5.45
N GLY A 8 8.67 -2.32 6.66
CA GLY A 8 9.01 -1.07 7.33
C GLY A 8 7.89 -0.49 8.18
N MET A 9 6.71 -1.11 8.20
CA MET A 9 5.64 -0.69 9.09
C MET A 9 5.85 -1.26 10.48
N THR A 10 6.14 -0.40 11.45
CA THR A 10 6.39 -0.83 12.82
C THR A 10 5.34 -0.34 13.80
N CYS A 11 4.44 0.53 13.38
CA CYS A 11 3.40 1.09 14.25
C CYS A 11 2.19 1.55 13.42
N ALA A 12 1.09 1.86 14.13
CA ALA A 12 -0.14 2.31 13.48
C ALA A 12 0.04 3.59 12.67
N ALA A 13 0.94 4.48 13.10
CA ALA A 13 1.22 5.71 12.35
C ALA A 13 1.83 5.40 10.99
N CYS A 14 2.66 4.35 10.91
CA CYS A 14 3.25 3.92 9.65
C CYS A 14 2.17 3.42 8.69
N SER A 15 1.23 2.60 9.17
CA SER A 15 0.14 2.11 8.33
C SER A 15 -0.73 3.24 7.82
N ALA A 16 -0.99 4.24 8.65
CA ALA A 16 -1.78 5.41 8.24
C ALA A 16 -1.06 6.20 7.14
N ARG A 17 0.25 6.34 7.23
CA ARG A 17 1.03 7.02 6.20
C ARG A 17 1.00 6.28 4.87
N VAL A 18 1.15 4.97 4.91
CA VAL A 18 1.09 4.12 3.71
C VAL A 18 -0.29 4.23 3.07
N GLU A 19 -1.35 4.09 3.87
CA GLU A 19 -2.71 4.21 3.38
C GLU A 19 -2.96 5.56 2.74
N LYS A 20 -2.52 6.62 3.38
CA LYS A 20 -2.69 7.98 2.86
C LYS A 20 -1.93 8.18 1.56
N ALA A 21 -0.70 7.69 1.47
CA ALA A 21 0.12 7.81 0.27
C ALA A 21 -0.54 7.08 -0.91
N VAL A 22 -1.04 5.87 -0.67
CA VAL A 22 -1.69 5.08 -1.71
C VAL A 22 -3.03 5.70 -2.12
N SER A 23 -3.77 6.24 -1.17
CA SER A 23 -5.07 6.87 -1.46
C SER A 23 -4.95 8.09 -2.37
N LYS A 24 -3.77 8.71 -2.43
CA LYS A 24 -3.51 9.84 -3.31
C LYS A 24 -3.20 9.42 -4.75
N VAL A 25 -2.96 8.16 -4.99
CA VAL A 25 -2.63 7.68 -6.33
C VAL A 25 -3.89 7.73 -7.20
N PRO A 26 -3.82 8.35 -8.40
CA PRO A 26 -4.95 8.37 -9.31
C PRO A 26 -5.38 6.96 -9.70
N GLY A 27 -6.67 6.71 -9.65
CA GLY A 27 -7.22 5.40 -9.99
C GLY A 27 -7.47 4.50 -8.79
N VAL A 28 -6.97 4.84 -7.60
CA VAL A 28 -7.24 4.08 -6.38
C VAL A 28 -8.60 4.48 -5.84
N THR A 29 -9.52 3.52 -5.72
CA THR A 29 -10.85 3.75 -5.17
C THR A 29 -10.92 3.37 -3.69
N SER A 30 -10.12 2.38 -3.28
CA SER A 30 -10.13 1.90 -1.90
C SER A 30 -8.76 1.32 -1.55
N CYS A 31 -8.35 1.52 -0.31
CA CYS A 31 -7.09 0.98 0.21
C CYS A 31 -7.31 0.53 1.65
N SER A 32 -6.83 -0.65 1.98
CA SER A 32 -6.90 -1.21 3.32
C SER A 32 -5.55 -1.77 3.72
N VAL A 33 -5.06 -1.38 4.89
CA VAL A 33 -3.77 -1.82 5.41
C VAL A 33 -3.98 -2.66 6.65
N ASN A 34 -3.31 -3.80 6.72
CA ASN A 34 -3.38 -4.71 7.86
C ASN A 34 -1.99 -4.84 8.49
N LEU A 35 -1.85 -4.32 9.72
CA LEU A 35 -0.58 -4.37 10.46
C LEU A 35 -0.23 -5.77 10.94
N LEU A 36 -1.23 -6.59 11.23
CA LEU A 36 -0.99 -7.93 11.76
C LEU A 36 -0.28 -8.82 10.75
N THR A 37 -0.59 -8.64 9.47
CA THR A 37 0.00 -9.43 8.38
C THR A 37 1.00 -8.64 7.56
N ASN A 38 1.20 -7.35 7.88
CA ASN A 38 2.04 -6.43 7.10
C ASN A 38 1.64 -6.43 5.63
N SER A 39 0.35 -6.44 5.37
CA SER A 39 -0.18 -6.50 4.01
C SER A 39 -1.15 -5.36 3.75
N MET A 40 -1.39 -5.11 2.47
CA MET A 40 -2.26 -4.03 2.03
C MET A 40 -3.09 -4.51 0.84
N GLY A 41 -4.39 -4.22 0.86
CA GLY A 41 -5.28 -4.47 -0.26
C GLY A 41 -5.65 -3.16 -0.92
N VAL A 42 -5.58 -3.10 -2.24
CA VAL A 42 -5.90 -1.91 -3.02
C VAL A 42 -6.91 -2.26 -4.10
N GLU A 43 -7.95 -1.46 -4.21
CA GLU A 43 -8.93 -1.57 -5.28
C GLU A 43 -8.89 -0.31 -6.14
N GLY A 44 -9.09 -0.50 -7.44
CA GLY A 44 -9.14 0.59 -8.40
C GLY A 44 -8.44 0.23 -9.69
N THR A 45 -8.23 1.23 -10.54
CA THR A 45 -7.60 1.07 -11.84
C THR A 45 -6.13 1.45 -11.87
N ALA A 46 -5.58 1.90 -10.73
CA ALA A 46 -4.16 2.26 -10.63
C ALA A 46 -3.28 1.04 -10.88
N SER A 47 -2.16 1.26 -11.57
CA SER A 47 -1.21 0.19 -11.82
C SER A 47 -0.40 -0.14 -10.57
N SER A 48 0.12 -1.37 -10.50
CA SER A 48 0.98 -1.77 -9.38
C SER A 48 2.23 -0.91 -9.31
N SER A 49 2.77 -0.50 -10.44
CA SER A 49 3.94 0.39 -10.47
C SER A 49 3.68 1.72 -9.76
N ASP A 50 2.50 2.31 -9.99
CA ASP A 50 2.13 3.58 -9.36
C ASP A 50 2.00 3.41 -7.85
N ILE A 51 1.41 2.31 -7.42
CA ILE A 51 1.21 2.02 -6.00
C ILE A 51 2.56 1.78 -5.31
N ILE A 52 3.43 1.00 -5.93
CA ILE A 52 4.77 0.74 -5.40
C ILE A 52 5.56 2.05 -5.30
N ALA A 53 5.49 2.89 -6.33
CA ALA A 53 6.17 4.18 -6.30
C ALA A 53 5.66 5.08 -5.16
N ALA A 54 4.35 5.11 -4.94
CA ALA A 54 3.76 5.92 -3.86
C ALA A 54 4.25 5.46 -2.49
N VAL A 55 4.28 4.16 -2.24
CA VAL A 55 4.75 3.62 -0.97
C VAL A 55 6.25 3.83 -0.79
N THR A 56 7.03 3.64 -1.85
CA THR A 56 8.47 3.89 -1.82
C THR A 56 8.77 5.35 -1.51
N ASN A 57 8.02 6.28 -2.10
CA ASN A 57 8.17 7.70 -1.83
C ASN A 57 7.82 8.06 -0.38
N ALA A 58 6.94 7.28 0.24
CA ALA A 58 6.62 7.46 1.66
C ALA A 58 7.68 6.89 2.59
N GLY A 59 8.67 6.16 2.06
CA GLY A 59 9.76 5.61 2.84
C GLY A 59 9.59 4.16 3.26
N TYR A 60 8.69 3.43 2.63
CA TYR A 60 8.40 2.02 2.95
C TYR A 60 8.67 1.12 1.77
N GLY A 61 8.85 -0.17 2.04
CA GLY A 61 8.99 -1.18 1.00
C GLY A 61 7.65 -1.81 0.67
N LEU A 62 7.46 -2.17 -0.60
CA LEU A 62 6.23 -2.79 -1.05
C LEU A 62 6.55 -3.87 -2.08
N SER A 63 5.96 -5.04 -1.90
CA SER A 63 6.09 -6.16 -2.82
C SER A 63 4.71 -6.66 -3.20
N LEU A 64 4.50 -6.95 -4.48
CA LEU A 64 3.25 -7.52 -4.96
C LEU A 64 3.14 -8.97 -4.51
N ILE A 65 2.02 -9.30 -3.87
CA ILE A 65 1.72 -10.68 -3.48
C ILE A 65 0.87 -11.33 -4.56
N HIS A 66 1.34 -12.46 -5.06
CA HIS A 66 0.56 -13.28 -5.99
C HIS A 66 -0.14 -14.38 -5.20
N ILE A 67 -1.43 -14.42 -5.30
CA ILE A 67 -2.25 -15.44 -4.67
C ILE A 67 -2.87 -16.32 -5.74
#